data_1386a88ba073961d08372f1d0736cd3d
#
_entry.id   1386a88ba073961d08372f1d0736cd3d
#
_cell.length_a   1.000
_cell.length_b   1.000
_cell.length_c   1.000
_cell.angle_alpha   90.00
_cell.angle_beta   90.00
_cell.angle_gamma   90.00
#
_symmetry.space_group_name_H-M   'P 1'
#
loop_
_entity.id
_entity.type
_entity.pdbx_description
1 polymer ?
#
loop_
_entity_poly.entity_id
_entity_poly.type
_entity_poly.pdbx_seq_one_letter_code
_entity_poly.pdbx_strand_id
1 'polypeptide(L)'
;VCSSDLDPGIEFGKLIGQDLEIFRRLDELHTLGFPILLAASRKTLVGNVLGGLPSSERLEGTAAVNTFAIARGARIIRVHDVRAMARVARMTEALIGMSVDGTPLERCRADGTIVDESELLPSGE
;
A
#
# COMPACT_ATOMS: atom_id res chain seq x y z
N VAL A 1 8.32 -5.99 -24.34
CA VAL A 1 7.69 -6.87 -23.35
C VAL A 1 6.53 -6.12 -22.72
N CYS A 2 5.31 -6.53 -23.00
CA CYS A 2 4.14 -5.98 -22.31
C CYS A 2 4.18 -6.47 -20.88
N SER A 3 4.38 -5.57 -19.93
CA SER A 3 4.10 -5.86 -18.54
C SER A 3 2.58 -5.83 -18.35
N SER A 4 2.00 -6.94 -17.94
CA SER A 4 0.59 -7.02 -17.59
C SER A 4 0.42 -6.86 -16.09
N ASP A 5 -0.54 -6.03 -15.68
CA ASP A 5 -0.94 -5.89 -14.28
C ASP A 5 -2.28 -6.60 -14.06
N LEU A 6 -2.55 -6.98 -12.82
CA LEU A 6 -3.83 -7.52 -12.40
C LEU A 6 -4.57 -6.46 -11.59
N ASP A 7 -5.77 -6.10 -12.06
CA ASP A 7 -6.70 -5.23 -11.34
C ASP A 7 -7.82 -6.10 -10.75
N PRO A 8 -8.01 -6.13 -9.42
CA PRO A 8 -9.06 -6.92 -8.79
C PRO A 8 -10.48 -6.41 -9.07
N GLY A 9 -10.64 -5.25 -9.71
CA GLY A 9 -11.94 -4.73 -10.13
C GLY A 9 -12.84 -4.31 -8.98
N ILE A 10 -12.33 -3.58 -8.01
CA ILE A 10 -13.10 -3.07 -6.86
C ILE A 10 -14.31 -2.27 -7.35
N GLU A 11 -15.49 -2.58 -6.84
CA GLU A 11 -16.82 -2.04 -7.18
C GLU A 11 -17.38 -2.43 -8.55
N PHE A 12 -16.68 -3.17 -9.37
CA PHE A 12 -17.21 -3.64 -10.64
C PHE A 12 -18.14 -4.85 -10.43
N GLY A 13 -19.46 -4.58 -10.38
CA GLY A 13 -20.50 -5.61 -10.25
C GLY A 13 -20.49 -6.39 -8.94
N LYS A 14 -19.92 -5.81 -7.87
CA LYS A 14 -19.74 -6.50 -6.58
C LYS A 14 -20.49 -5.81 -5.45
N LEU A 15 -20.87 -6.61 -4.45
CA LEU A 15 -21.36 -6.11 -3.17
C LEU A 15 -20.16 -5.68 -2.29
N ILE A 16 -20.40 -4.79 -1.33
CA ILE A 16 -19.35 -4.29 -0.39
C ILE A 16 -18.63 -5.45 0.30
N GLY A 17 -19.36 -6.46 0.75
CA GLY A 17 -18.75 -7.63 1.40
C GLY A 17 -17.82 -8.41 0.47
N GLN A 18 -18.11 -8.47 -0.80
CA GLN A 18 -17.26 -9.11 -1.81
C GLN A 18 -16.00 -8.30 -2.07
N ASP A 19 -16.12 -6.97 -2.15
CA ASP A 19 -14.94 -6.10 -2.28
C ASP A 19 -14.02 -6.19 -1.06
N LEU A 20 -14.56 -6.19 0.14
CA LEU A 20 -13.78 -6.35 1.36
C LEU A 20 -13.07 -7.72 1.41
N GLU A 21 -13.73 -8.77 0.92
CA GLU A 21 -13.11 -10.10 0.82
C GLU A 21 -11.94 -10.10 -0.17
N ILE A 22 -12.05 -9.38 -1.28
CA ILE A 22 -10.94 -9.22 -2.24
C ILE A 22 -9.73 -8.59 -1.54
N PHE A 23 -9.92 -7.55 -0.74
CA PHE A 23 -8.83 -6.94 0.03
C PHE A 23 -8.17 -7.94 0.99
N ARG A 24 -8.97 -8.72 1.71
CA ARG A 24 -8.44 -9.74 2.65
C ARG A 24 -7.62 -10.81 1.95
N ARG A 25 -7.95 -11.13 0.70
CA ARG A 25 -7.35 -12.19 -0.10
C ARG A 25 -6.48 -11.67 -1.24
N LEU A 26 -6.06 -10.41 -1.17
CA LEU A 26 -5.30 -9.77 -2.24
C LEU A 26 -3.96 -10.47 -2.50
N ASP A 27 -3.32 -10.98 -1.45
CA ASP A 27 -2.09 -11.75 -1.53
C ASP A 27 -2.23 -13.05 -2.34
N GLU A 28 -3.41 -13.63 -2.45
CA GLU A 28 -3.64 -14.80 -3.31
C GLU A 28 -3.46 -14.48 -4.79
N LEU A 29 -3.80 -13.26 -5.23
CA LEU A 29 -3.58 -12.81 -6.61
C LEU A 29 -2.08 -12.70 -6.93
N HIS A 30 -1.26 -12.49 -5.93
CA HIS A 30 0.20 -12.41 -6.09
C HIS A 30 0.80 -13.71 -6.63
N THR A 31 0.16 -14.84 -6.35
CA THR A 31 0.59 -16.17 -6.84
C THR A 31 0.51 -16.29 -8.36
N LEU A 32 -0.23 -15.41 -9.03
CA LEU A 32 -0.33 -15.41 -10.50
C LEU A 32 0.90 -14.82 -11.19
N GLY A 33 1.84 -14.24 -10.44
CA GLY A 33 3.11 -13.75 -10.96
C GLY A 33 3.07 -12.39 -11.66
N PHE A 34 1.93 -11.66 -11.58
CA PHE A 34 1.79 -10.33 -12.16
C PHE A 34 1.68 -9.26 -11.08
N PRO A 35 2.14 -8.02 -11.33
CA PRO A 35 1.91 -6.92 -10.41
C PRO A 35 0.42 -6.66 -10.21
N ILE A 36 0.02 -6.35 -8.98
CA ILE A 36 -1.36 -6.00 -8.64
C ILE A 36 -1.50 -4.49 -8.68
N LEU A 37 -2.45 -4.00 -9.48
CA LEU A 37 -2.87 -2.61 -9.50
C LEU A 37 -4.15 -2.46 -8.70
N LEU A 38 -4.14 -1.56 -7.71
CA LEU A 38 -5.32 -1.22 -6.93
C LEU A 38 -5.88 0.14 -7.34
N ALA A 39 -7.16 0.19 -7.67
CA ALA A 39 -7.90 1.40 -8.01
C ALA A 39 -9.10 1.54 -7.08
N ALA A 40 -8.89 1.96 -5.85
CA ALA A 40 -9.92 2.10 -4.81
C ALA A 40 -10.10 3.54 -4.30
N SER A 41 -9.36 4.49 -4.87
CA SER A 41 -9.38 5.89 -4.44
C SER A 41 -10.76 6.51 -4.50
N ARG A 42 -11.23 7.05 -3.38
CA ARG A 42 -12.51 7.74 -3.21
C ARG A 42 -13.74 6.93 -3.62
N LYS A 43 -13.62 5.63 -3.77
CA LYS A 43 -14.75 4.79 -4.20
C LYS A 43 -15.85 4.74 -3.14
N THR A 44 -17.04 4.42 -3.59
CA THR A 44 -18.25 4.33 -2.76
C THR A 44 -18.09 3.33 -1.61
N LEU A 45 -17.34 2.27 -1.82
CA LEU A 45 -16.95 1.33 -0.77
C LEU A 45 -16.37 2.05 0.46
N VAL A 46 -15.42 2.96 0.24
CA VAL A 46 -14.78 3.74 1.31
C VAL A 46 -15.81 4.62 2.01
N GLY A 47 -16.62 5.34 1.23
CA GLY A 47 -17.65 6.21 1.78
C GLY A 47 -18.69 5.45 2.60
N ASN A 48 -19.16 4.33 2.11
CA ASN A 48 -20.20 3.52 2.77
C ASN A 48 -19.71 2.88 4.07
N VAL A 49 -18.50 2.37 4.09
CA VAL A 49 -17.90 1.81 5.32
C VAL A 49 -17.76 2.89 6.40
N LEU A 50 -17.48 4.12 6.01
CA LEU A 50 -17.31 5.24 6.94
C LEU A 50 -18.62 6.01 7.24
N GLY A 51 -19.78 5.42 6.97
CA GLY A 51 -21.07 6.00 7.32
C GLY A 51 -21.68 6.91 6.26
N GLY A 52 -21.30 6.78 5.00
CA GLY A 52 -21.88 7.51 3.89
C GLY A 52 -21.18 8.84 3.56
N LEU A 53 -19.87 8.90 3.71
CA LEU A 53 -19.12 10.12 3.41
C LEU A 53 -19.12 10.47 1.91
N PRO A 54 -19.21 11.76 1.55
CA PRO A 54 -19.03 12.21 0.18
C PRO A 54 -17.60 11.96 -0.32
N SER A 55 -17.39 11.93 -1.63
CA SER A 55 -16.08 11.61 -2.24
C SER A 55 -14.94 12.56 -1.78
N SER A 56 -15.27 13.82 -1.48
CA SER A 56 -14.31 14.81 -0.97
C SER A 56 -13.79 14.52 0.45
N GLU A 57 -14.47 13.67 1.20
CA GLU A 57 -14.14 13.33 2.60
C GLU A 57 -13.67 11.89 2.77
N ARG A 58 -13.19 11.28 1.70
CA ARG A 58 -12.74 9.88 1.68
C ARG A 58 -11.22 9.72 1.67
N LEU A 59 -10.47 10.76 2.04
CA LEU A 59 -9.00 10.74 1.98
C LEU A 59 -8.42 9.72 2.97
N GLU A 60 -8.85 9.78 4.22
CA GLU A 60 -8.35 8.88 5.27
C GLU A 60 -8.69 7.41 4.97
N GLY A 61 -9.92 7.16 4.52
CA GLY A 61 -10.32 5.82 4.11
C GLY A 61 -9.54 5.31 2.90
N THR A 62 -9.27 6.18 1.93
CA THR A 62 -8.43 5.88 0.78
C THR A 62 -7.00 5.54 1.22
N ALA A 63 -6.45 6.30 2.16
CA ALA A 63 -5.14 6.01 2.74
C ALA A 63 -5.10 4.63 3.41
N ALA A 64 -6.13 4.31 4.17
CA ALA A 64 -6.22 3.02 4.87
C ALA A 64 -6.27 1.83 3.89
N VAL A 65 -7.11 1.90 2.84
CA VAL A 65 -7.20 0.82 1.86
C VAL A 65 -5.92 0.67 1.05
N ASN A 66 -5.26 1.77 0.69
CA ASN A 66 -3.99 1.72 -0.02
C ASN A 66 -2.87 1.13 0.85
N THR A 67 -2.77 1.53 2.11
CA THR A 67 -1.82 0.95 3.06
C THR A 67 -2.02 -0.55 3.21
N PHE A 68 -3.25 -0.98 3.42
CA PHE A 68 -3.58 -2.39 3.53
C PHE A 68 -3.21 -3.18 2.27
N ALA A 69 -3.54 -2.64 1.09
CA ALA A 69 -3.26 -3.27 -0.18
C ALA A 69 -1.76 -3.38 -0.46
N ILE A 70 -0.99 -2.34 -0.18
CA ILE A 70 0.48 -2.36 -0.33
C ILE A 70 1.09 -3.42 0.58
N ALA A 71 0.65 -3.50 1.83
CA ALA A 71 1.10 -4.53 2.77
C ALA A 71 0.74 -5.96 2.29
N ARG A 72 -0.32 -6.09 1.49
CA ARG A 72 -0.76 -7.36 0.88
C ARG A 72 -0.16 -7.62 -0.51
N GLY A 73 0.76 -6.79 -0.98
CA GLY A 73 1.51 -7.03 -2.20
C GLY A 73 1.11 -6.19 -3.42
N ALA A 74 0.19 -5.23 -3.29
CA ALA A 74 -0.09 -4.29 -4.38
C ALA A 74 1.16 -3.48 -4.73
N ARG A 75 1.45 -3.36 -6.02
CA ARG A 75 2.63 -2.66 -6.53
C ARG A 75 2.30 -1.33 -7.18
N ILE A 76 1.08 -1.18 -7.67
CA ILE A 76 0.61 0.01 -8.37
C ILE A 76 -0.69 0.44 -7.70
N ILE A 77 -0.77 1.72 -7.34
CA ILE A 77 -2.01 2.31 -6.83
C ILE A 77 -2.43 3.46 -7.76
N ARG A 78 -3.68 3.42 -8.19
CA ARG A 78 -4.29 4.48 -8.97
C ARG A 78 -5.11 5.36 -8.04
N VAL A 79 -4.74 6.65 -7.94
CA VAL A 79 -5.29 7.55 -6.92
C VAL A 79 -5.59 8.93 -7.49
N HIS A 80 -6.52 9.67 -6.85
CA HIS A 80 -6.80 11.06 -7.15
C HIS A 80 -5.82 12.00 -6.42
N ASP A 81 -5.56 11.72 -5.15
CA ASP A 81 -4.71 12.55 -4.27
C ASP A 81 -3.27 12.06 -4.32
N VAL A 82 -2.60 12.27 -5.45
CA VAL A 82 -1.28 11.68 -5.74
C VAL A 82 -0.24 12.02 -4.68
N ARG A 83 -0.13 13.30 -4.30
CA ARG A 83 0.86 13.74 -3.32
C ARG A 83 0.67 13.08 -1.97
N ALA A 84 -0.57 13.06 -1.48
CA ALA A 84 -0.89 12.44 -0.19
C ALA A 84 -0.65 10.93 -0.22
N MET A 85 -1.10 10.26 -1.28
CA MET A 85 -0.98 8.81 -1.39
C MET A 85 0.46 8.36 -1.66
N ALA A 86 1.28 9.15 -2.33
CA ALA A 86 2.71 8.88 -2.46
C ALA A 86 3.41 8.85 -1.09
N ARG A 87 3.04 9.77 -0.20
CA ARG A 87 3.54 9.78 1.18
C ARG A 87 3.06 8.59 1.98
N VAL A 88 1.79 8.21 1.82
CA VAL A 88 1.21 7.01 2.43
C VAL A 88 1.95 5.76 1.96
N ALA A 89 2.20 5.63 0.66
CA ALA A 89 2.91 4.50 0.08
C ALA A 89 4.34 4.39 0.65
N ARG A 90 5.08 5.49 0.69
CA ARG A 90 6.44 5.51 1.25
C ARG A 90 6.47 5.13 2.72
N MET A 91 5.53 5.66 3.51
CA MET A 91 5.44 5.30 4.93
C MET A 91 5.08 3.83 5.12
N THR A 92 4.18 3.31 4.30
CA THR A 92 3.81 1.89 4.32
C THR A 92 4.99 0.99 3.95
N GLU A 93 5.73 1.34 2.90
CA GLU A 93 6.93 0.61 2.48
C GLU A 93 7.97 0.56 3.61
N ALA A 94 8.18 1.67 4.29
CA ALA A 94 9.05 1.73 5.45
C ALA A 94 8.61 0.78 6.56
N LEU A 95 7.32 0.75 6.86
CA LEU A 95 6.75 -0.10 7.90
C LEU A 95 6.89 -1.60 7.60
N ILE A 96 6.84 -1.99 6.34
CA ILE A 96 7.00 -3.38 5.91
C ILE A 96 8.44 -3.76 5.56
N GLY A 97 9.40 -2.89 5.85
CA GLY A 97 10.84 -3.15 5.68
C GLY A 97 11.40 -2.91 4.28
N MET A 98 10.64 -2.23 3.40
CA MET A 98 11.13 -1.82 2.09
C MET A 98 11.81 -0.46 2.17
N SER A 99 12.93 -0.30 1.48
CA SER A 99 13.60 0.99 1.34
C SER A 99 13.24 1.67 0.03
N VAL A 100 13.13 3.00 0.07
CA VAL A 100 12.76 3.81 -1.11
C VAL A 100 13.90 3.89 -2.12
N ASP A 101 15.13 3.82 -1.67
CA ASP A 101 16.36 3.96 -2.47
C ASP A 101 17.30 2.75 -2.39
N GLY A 102 16.83 1.64 -1.84
CA GLY A 102 17.63 0.44 -1.63
C GLY A 102 18.43 0.45 -0.31
N THR A 103 18.37 1.53 0.48
CA THR A 103 19.01 1.58 1.79
C THR A 103 18.15 0.86 2.83
N PRO A 104 18.67 -0.12 3.56
CA PRO A 104 17.94 -0.74 4.65
C PRO A 104 17.55 0.28 5.72
N LEU A 105 16.27 0.44 5.97
CA LEU A 105 15.75 1.47 6.88
C LEU A 105 16.13 1.23 8.35
N GLU A 106 16.39 0.01 8.74
CA GLU A 106 16.93 -0.35 10.05
C GLU A 106 18.32 0.26 10.31
N ARG A 107 18.98 0.73 9.27
CA ARG A 107 20.26 1.42 9.35
C ARG A 107 20.12 2.94 9.44
N CYS A 108 18.90 3.46 9.41
CA CYS A 108 18.66 4.90 9.48
C CYS A 108 18.29 5.31 10.91
N ARG A 109 18.98 6.32 11.43
CA ARG A 109 18.60 6.96 12.70
C ARG A 109 17.40 7.89 12.50
N ALA A 110 16.76 8.26 13.60
CA ALA A 110 15.61 9.17 13.59
C ALA A 110 15.93 10.55 12.97
N ASP A 111 17.18 10.98 13.01
CA ASP A 111 17.65 12.22 12.38
C ASP A 111 17.99 12.08 10.89
N GLY A 112 17.78 10.87 10.31
CA GLY A 112 18.05 10.58 8.91
C GLY A 112 19.49 10.17 8.58
N THR A 113 20.39 10.11 9.57
CA THR A 113 21.76 9.64 9.33
C THR A 113 21.80 8.12 9.19
N ILE A 114 22.67 7.62 8.33
CA ILE A 114 22.85 6.19 8.10
C ILE A 114 23.94 5.66 9.05
N VAL A 115 23.62 4.56 9.69
CA VAL A 115 24.57 3.86 10.58
C VAL A 115 25.46 2.96 9.73
N ASP A 116 26.77 3.01 9.96
CA ASP A 116 27.72 2.12 9.31
C ASP A 116 27.48 0.66 9.74
N GLU A 117 27.77 -0.26 8.86
CA GLU A 117 27.60 -1.69 9.11
C GLU A 117 28.41 -2.17 10.33
N SER A 118 29.56 -1.54 10.58
CA SER A 118 30.40 -1.82 11.73
C SER A 118 29.76 -1.47 13.08
N GLU A 119 28.82 -0.50 13.08
CA GLU A 119 28.11 -0.09 14.29
C GLU A 119 26.92 -1.03 14.62
N LEU A 120 26.48 -1.83 13.64
CA LEU A 120 25.35 -2.77 13.80
C LEU A 120 25.78 -4.13 14.33
N LEU A 121 27.07 -4.44 14.20
CA LEU A 121 27.59 -5.70 14.72
C LEU A 121 27.75 -5.60 16.24
N PRO A 122 27.26 -6.60 17.00
CA PRO A 122 27.59 -6.64 18.43
C PRO A 122 29.11 -6.64 18.55
N SER A 123 29.65 -5.81 19.44
CA SER A 123 31.05 -5.81 19.80
C SER A 123 31.40 -7.25 20.21
N GLY A 124 32.12 -7.97 19.33
CA GLY A 124 32.51 -9.35 19.60
C GLY A 124 33.36 -9.42 20.87
N GLU A 125 32.89 -10.17 21.83
CA GLU A 125 33.74 -10.70 22.88
C GLU A 125 34.58 -11.87 22.32
#